data_6cf7314a95e0884415fa46c5ba2d7dca
#
_entry.id   6cf7314a95e0884415fa46c5ba2d7dca
#
_cell.length_a   1.000
_cell.length_b   1.000
_cell.length_c   1.000
_cell.angle_alpha   90.00
_cell.angle_beta   90.00
_cell.angle_gamma   90.00
#
_symmetry.space_group_name_H-M   'P 1'
#
loop_
_entity.id
_entity.type
_entity.pdbx_description
1 polymer ?
#
loop_
_entity_poly.entity_id
_entity_poly.type
_entity_poly.pdbx_seq_one_letter_code
_entity_poly.pdbx_strand_id
1 'polypeptide(L)'
;MNNFLKLNNLSKKYEKNKSLKVLNNINFKFEAGKVYSIIGPSGSGKSTLLNILSLIDRPSNGNLIINKNKIDFNDVKLNDKIRSDYFGIIYQEKNLLSDFTAIENISFAGIANGKSLKESMHISEKILKKLGLKNRSKHFPAELSGGESQRIAIGRALINSPNIIIADEPSGNLDHKNAKEFFKLLLNLKSEKRIIIYATHNRFFANLADCRLQLINGKLKSINARK
;
A
#
# COMPACT_ATOMS: atom_id res chain seq x y z
N MET A 1 14.96 8.68 -14.76
CA MET A 1 15.48 8.46 -13.37
C MET A 1 14.64 7.40 -12.72
N ASN A 2 15.24 6.37 -12.13
CA ASN A 2 14.47 5.33 -11.46
C ASN A 2 13.93 5.86 -10.12
N ASN A 3 12.63 5.75 -9.92
CA ASN A 3 11.99 6.09 -8.66
C ASN A 3 12.56 5.23 -7.52
N PHE A 4 12.72 5.79 -6.35
CA PHE A 4 13.12 5.04 -5.16
C PHE A 4 12.54 5.64 -3.88
N LEU A 5 12.49 4.81 -2.85
CA LEU A 5 12.07 5.18 -1.51
C LEU A 5 13.15 4.66 -0.55
N LYS A 6 13.76 5.56 0.22
CA LYS A 6 14.91 5.21 1.06
C LYS A 6 14.68 5.60 2.51
N LEU A 7 14.98 4.68 3.39
CA LEU A 7 15.00 4.85 4.83
C LEU A 7 16.44 5.05 5.31
N ASN A 8 16.67 6.10 6.09
CA ASN A 8 17.96 6.37 6.72
C ASN A 8 17.76 6.45 8.24
N ASN A 9 18.34 5.50 8.97
CA ASN A 9 18.34 5.42 10.43
C ASN A 9 16.94 5.55 11.05
N LEU A 10 15.89 5.05 10.34
CA LEU A 10 14.51 5.24 10.73
C LEU A 10 14.18 4.43 11.98
N SER A 11 13.62 5.10 12.97
CA SER A 11 13.18 4.51 14.24
C SER A 11 11.79 5.01 14.63
N LYS A 12 11.01 4.17 15.30
CA LYS A 12 9.71 4.54 15.87
C LYS A 12 9.56 4.03 17.28
N LYS A 13 9.17 4.94 18.18
CA LYS A 13 8.80 4.67 19.57
C LYS A 13 7.42 5.21 19.83
N TYR A 14 6.62 4.51 20.60
CA TYR A 14 5.37 4.99 21.15
C TYR A 14 5.53 5.21 22.65
N GLU A 15 5.21 6.40 23.10
CA GLU A 15 5.29 6.81 24.52
C GLU A 15 3.93 6.60 25.18
N LYS A 16 3.54 5.33 25.43
CA LYS A 16 2.38 4.99 26.26
C LYS A 16 2.87 4.09 27.41
N ASN A 17 2.84 4.60 28.65
CA ASN A 17 3.13 3.91 29.94
C ASN A 17 4.46 3.12 30.06
N LYS A 18 5.03 2.62 28.97
CA LYS A 18 6.40 2.12 28.80
C LYS A 18 6.81 2.44 27.38
N SER A 19 7.99 3.05 27.19
CA SER A 19 8.53 3.37 25.88
C SER A 19 8.68 2.10 25.05
N LEU A 20 7.75 1.84 24.12
CA LEU A 20 7.78 0.71 23.21
C LEU A 20 8.50 1.08 21.92
N LYS A 21 9.73 0.59 21.75
CA LYS A 21 10.50 0.76 20.51
C LYS A 21 10.05 -0.26 19.47
N VAL A 22 9.29 0.16 18.48
CA VAL A 22 8.69 -0.71 17.46
C VAL A 22 9.61 -0.85 16.25
N LEU A 23 10.28 0.24 15.82
CA LEU A 23 11.26 0.23 14.73
C LEU A 23 12.60 0.75 15.24
N ASN A 24 13.70 0.13 14.81
CA ASN A 24 15.02 0.38 15.34
C ASN A 24 16.07 0.53 14.25
N ASN A 25 16.44 1.80 13.97
CA ASN A 25 17.54 2.16 13.08
C ASN A 25 17.51 1.42 11.72
N ILE A 26 16.35 1.49 11.05
CA ILE A 26 16.15 0.85 9.75
C ILE A 26 16.84 1.67 8.67
N ASN A 27 17.70 1.01 7.90
CA ASN A 27 18.33 1.52 6.70
C ASN A 27 17.97 0.58 5.55
N PHE A 28 17.21 1.09 4.55
CA PHE A 28 16.82 0.29 3.39
C PHE A 28 16.45 1.18 2.21
N LYS A 29 16.66 0.68 0.98
CA LYS A 29 16.27 1.35 -0.26
C LYS A 29 15.36 0.44 -1.07
N PHE A 30 14.13 0.89 -1.29
CA PHE A 30 13.20 0.27 -2.24
C PHE A 30 13.40 0.91 -3.61
N GLU A 31 13.53 0.10 -4.65
CA GLU A 31 13.79 0.54 -6.01
C GLU A 31 12.60 0.24 -6.92
N ALA A 32 12.34 1.12 -7.88
CA ALA A 32 11.33 0.90 -8.89
C ALA A 32 11.59 -0.37 -9.72
N GLY A 33 10.53 -0.91 -10.27
CA GLY A 33 10.60 -2.17 -11.01
C GLY A 33 10.59 -3.41 -10.13
N LYS A 34 10.51 -3.26 -8.81
CA LYS A 34 10.56 -4.38 -7.87
C LYS A 34 9.32 -4.48 -6.99
N VAL A 35 9.00 -5.71 -6.64
CA VAL A 35 7.98 -6.08 -5.66
C VAL A 35 8.67 -6.55 -4.39
N TYR A 36 8.29 -5.98 -3.26
CA TYR A 36 8.84 -6.29 -1.94
C TYR A 36 7.75 -6.88 -1.05
N SER A 37 8.02 -8.01 -0.42
CA SER A 37 7.21 -8.54 0.67
C SER A 37 7.90 -8.32 2.02
N ILE A 38 7.13 -7.94 3.03
CA ILE A 38 7.59 -7.78 4.41
C ILE A 38 6.91 -8.83 5.27
N ILE A 39 7.69 -9.75 5.83
CA ILE A 39 7.21 -10.77 6.75
C ILE A 39 7.70 -10.51 8.16
N GLY A 40 7.00 -11.04 9.14
CA GLY A 40 7.35 -10.95 10.56
C GLY A 40 6.18 -11.38 11.44
N PRO A 41 6.43 -11.70 12.72
CA PRO A 41 5.35 -12.06 13.64
C PRO A 41 4.35 -10.93 13.81
N SER A 42 3.18 -11.26 14.37
CA SER A 42 2.21 -10.23 14.77
C SER A 42 2.88 -9.27 15.77
N GLY A 43 2.58 -7.98 15.67
CA GLY A 43 3.19 -6.96 16.52
C GLY A 43 4.65 -6.60 16.20
N SER A 44 5.27 -7.17 15.16
CA SER A 44 6.67 -6.83 14.78
C SER A 44 6.87 -5.42 14.24
N GLY A 45 5.78 -4.67 13.96
CA GLY A 45 5.84 -3.31 13.45
C GLY A 45 5.67 -3.18 11.95
N LYS A 46 5.17 -4.21 11.24
CA LYS A 46 4.94 -4.17 9.77
C LYS A 46 4.01 -3.02 9.38
N SER A 47 2.82 -2.94 9.99
CA SER A 47 1.85 -1.86 9.72
C SER A 47 2.42 -0.49 10.10
N THR A 48 3.17 -0.39 11.21
CA THR A 48 3.87 0.85 11.59
C THR A 48 4.86 1.28 10.51
N LEU A 49 5.65 0.34 9.98
CA LEU A 49 6.58 0.64 8.90
C LEU A 49 5.84 1.08 7.64
N LEU A 50 4.79 0.38 7.23
CA LEU A 50 3.99 0.73 6.06
C LEU A 50 3.30 2.10 6.21
N ASN A 51 2.80 2.42 7.41
CA ASN A 51 2.19 3.73 7.69
C ASN A 51 3.21 4.88 7.58
N ILE A 52 4.44 4.67 8.04
CA ILE A 52 5.50 5.68 7.88
C ILE A 52 5.91 5.79 6.40
N LEU A 53 6.07 4.67 5.69
CA LEU A 53 6.39 4.66 4.26
C LEU A 53 5.34 5.41 3.44
N SER A 54 4.06 5.30 3.81
CA SER A 54 2.92 5.95 3.13
C SER A 54 2.57 7.34 3.68
N LEU A 55 3.40 7.92 4.54
CA LEU A 55 3.20 9.26 5.13
C LEU A 55 1.91 9.40 5.97
N ILE A 56 1.42 8.30 6.54
CA ILE A 56 0.27 8.29 7.47
C ILE A 56 0.75 8.52 8.90
N ASP A 57 1.91 7.96 9.25
CA ASP A 57 2.54 8.16 10.55
C ASP A 57 3.95 8.73 10.36
N ARG A 58 4.51 9.34 11.40
CA ARG A 58 5.85 9.92 11.40
C ARG A 58 6.83 9.07 12.20
N PRO A 59 8.09 8.95 11.77
CA PRO A 59 9.13 8.31 12.58
C PRO A 59 9.43 9.15 13.84
N SER A 60 9.97 8.51 14.87
CA SER A 60 10.52 9.23 16.03
C SER A 60 11.91 9.78 15.75
N ASN A 61 12.69 9.08 14.91
CA ASN A 61 14.02 9.50 14.45
C ASN A 61 14.30 8.96 13.06
N GLY A 62 15.27 9.57 12.38
CA GLY A 62 15.69 9.18 11.04
C GLY A 62 14.91 9.91 9.95
N ASN A 63 15.09 9.48 8.72
CA ASN A 63 14.55 10.17 7.55
C ASN A 63 13.96 9.18 6.55
N LEU A 64 12.90 9.63 5.85
CA LEU A 64 12.37 9.05 4.64
C LEU A 64 12.74 9.95 3.46
N ILE A 65 13.21 9.35 2.37
CA ILE A 65 13.58 10.05 1.14
C ILE A 65 12.79 9.43 -0.01
N ILE A 66 12.09 10.26 -0.77
CA ILE A 66 11.34 9.87 -1.97
C ILE A 66 11.97 10.61 -3.15
N ASN A 67 12.47 9.87 -4.14
CA ASN A 67 13.05 10.44 -5.36
C ASN A 67 14.08 11.57 -5.11
N LYS A 68 15.00 11.38 -4.14
CA LYS A 68 16.02 12.32 -3.67
C LYS A 68 15.52 13.44 -2.75
N ASN A 69 14.21 13.63 -2.60
CA ASN A 69 13.64 14.62 -1.69
C ASN A 69 13.46 14.02 -0.30
N LYS A 70 14.08 14.63 0.70
CA LYS A 70 13.85 14.28 2.10
C LYS A 70 12.47 14.77 2.52
N ILE A 71 11.70 13.90 3.16
CA ILE A 71 10.36 14.23 3.66
C ILE A 71 10.45 15.00 4.95
N ASP A 72 9.78 16.16 5.00
CA ASP A 72 9.49 16.85 6.26
C ASP A 72 8.13 16.40 6.78
N PHE A 73 8.13 15.60 7.83
CA PHE A 73 6.90 15.08 8.44
C PHE A 73 6.07 16.15 9.18
N ASN A 74 6.59 17.36 9.35
CA ASN A 74 5.83 18.47 9.97
C ASN A 74 4.98 19.22 8.92
N ASP A 75 5.34 19.15 7.64
CA ASP A 75 4.53 19.73 6.56
C ASP A 75 3.41 18.77 6.15
N VAL A 76 2.32 18.80 6.92
CA VAL A 76 1.16 17.90 6.72
C VAL A 76 0.54 18.09 5.33
N LYS A 77 0.39 19.34 4.87
CA LYS A 77 -0.24 19.64 3.57
C LYS A 77 0.58 19.09 2.40
N LEU A 78 1.90 19.28 2.45
CA LEU A 78 2.78 18.73 1.43
C LEU A 78 2.78 17.20 1.47
N ASN A 79 2.79 16.58 2.66
CA ASN A 79 2.76 15.14 2.81
C ASN A 79 1.45 14.54 2.29
N ASP A 80 0.30 15.19 2.53
CA ASP A 80 -0.99 14.79 1.97
C ASP A 80 -0.98 14.85 0.44
N LYS A 81 -0.38 15.89 -0.13
CA LYS A 81 -0.23 16.04 -1.58
C LYS A 81 0.69 14.96 -2.15
N ILE A 82 1.85 14.72 -1.54
CA ILE A 82 2.78 13.65 -1.94
C ILE A 82 2.07 12.29 -1.84
N ARG A 83 1.32 12.03 -0.77
CA ARG A 83 0.58 10.78 -0.59
C ARG A 83 -0.46 10.58 -1.70
N SER A 84 -1.24 11.59 -2.02
CA SER A 84 -2.27 11.51 -3.06
C SER A 84 -1.71 11.34 -4.48
N ASP A 85 -0.52 11.92 -4.76
CA ASP A 85 0.11 11.86 -6.08
C ASP A 85 0.92 10.59 -6.30
N TYR A 86 1.62 10.10 -5.27
CA TYR A 86 2.61 9.03 -5.44
C TYR A 86 2.17 7.68 -4.90
N PHE A 87 1.19 7.64 -3.96
CA PHE A 87 0.86 6.40 -3.26
C PHE A 87 -0.53 5.86 -3.60
N GLY A 88 -0.60 4.55 -3.77
CA GLY A 88 -1.82 3.76 -3.72
C GLY A 88 -1.78 2.86 -2.51
N ILE A 89 -2.72 2.99 -1.59
CA ILE A 89 -2.73 2.24 -0.34
C ILE A 89 -3.89 1.25 -0.34
N ILE A 90 -3.59 0.00 -0.01
CA ILE A 90 -4.53 -1.10 0.10
C ILE A 90 -4.46 -1.64 1.53
N TYR A 91 -5.54 -1.51 2.28
CA TYR A 91 -5.63 -1.96 3.66
C TYR A 91 -6.16 -3.39 3.76
N GLN A 92 -5.89 -4.05 4.87
CA GLN A 92 -6.47 -5.35 5.22
C GLN A 92 -8.00 -5.27 5.28
N GLU A 93 -8.52 -4.30 6.02
CA GLU A 93 -9.91 -3.91 5.94
C GLU A 93 -10.08 -3.01 4.72
N LYS A 94 -11.01 -3.36 3.85
CA LYS A 94 -11.18 -2.70 2.54
C LYS A 94 -11.53 -1.23 2.67
N ASN A 95 -12.11 -0.83 3.83
CA ASN A 95 -12.51 0.54 4.15
C ASN A 95 -13.29 1.20 3.00
N LEU A 96 -14.20 0.42 2.39
CA LEU A 96 -15.12 0.97 1.40
C LEU A 96 -16.21 1.77 2.14
N LEU A 97 -16.60 2.88 1.54
CA LEU A 97 -17.69 3.72 2.03
C LEU A 97 -19.01 3.00 1.71
N SER A 98 -19.74 2.59 2.77
CA SER A 98 -20.96 1.75 2.67
C SER A 98 -22.07 2.39 1.85
N ASP A 99 -22.20 3.72 1.96
CA ASP A 99 -23.29 4.50 1.39
C ASP A 99 -23.02 4.92 -0.07
N PHE A 100 -21.93 4.45 -0.64
CA PHE A 100 -21.50 4.81 -2.00
C PHE A 100 -21.23 3.56 -2.83
N THR A 101 -21.57 3.64 -4.10
CA THR A 101 -21.40 2.57 -5.07
C THR A 101 -19.91 2.25 -5.32
N ALA A 102 -19.64 1.13 -5.98
CA ALA A 102 -18.29 0.70 -6.34
C ALA A 102 -17.53 1.76 -7.17
N ILE A 103 -18.20 2.39 -8.13
CA ILE A 103 -17.57 3.43 -8.96
C ILE A 103 -17.27 4.69 -8.16
N GLU A 104 -18.18 5.11 -7.27
CA GLU A 104 -17.99 6.27 -6.40
C GLU A 104 -16.86 6.05 -5.42
N ASN A 105 -16.77 4.86 -4.79
CA ASN A 105 -15.66 4.48 -3.93
C ASN A 105 -14.29 4.65 -4.59
N ILE A 106 -14.18 4.37 -5.88
CA ILE A 106 -12.95 4.59 -6.65
C ILE A 106 -12.79 6.09 -6.96
N SER A 107 -13.86 6.74 -7.41
CA SER A 107 -13.85 8.13 -7.90
C SER A 107 -13.45 9.14 -6.84
N PHE A 108 -13.83 8.94 -5.58
CA PHE A 108 -13.52 9.87 -4.49
C PHE A 108 -12.03 10.10 -4.29
N ALA A 109 -11.20 9.08 -4.48
CA ALA A 109 -9.75 9.27 -4.38
C ALA A 109 -9.17 10.13 -5.52
N GLY A 110 -9.83 10.14 -6.69
CA GLY A 110 -9.51 11.06 -7.79
C GLY A 110 -9.94 12.48 -7.50
N ILE A 111 -11.17 12.66 -6.99
CA ILE A 111 -11.72 13.96 -6.60
C ILE A 111 -10.88 14.58 -5.47
N ALA A 112 -10.53 13.79 -4.45
CA ALA A 112 -9.66 14.23 -3.36
C ALA A 112 -8.27 14.69 -3.84
N ASN A 113 -7.82 14.20 -5.00
CA ASN A 113 -6.57 14.66 -5.64
C ASN A 113 -6.80 15.80 -6.66
N GLY A 114 -7.98 16.44 -6.66
CA GLY A 114 -8.27 17.61 -7.48
C GLY A 114 -8.81 17.34 -8.88
N LYS A 115 -9.12 16.07 -9.23
CA LYS A 115 -9.80 15.76 -10.49
C LYS A 115 -11.28 16.15 -10.43
N SER A 116 -11.87 16.53 -11.57
CA SER A 116 -13.30 16.75 -11.64
C SER A 116 -14.08 15.43 -11.42
N LEU A 117 -15.34 15.53 -10.99
CA LEU A 117 -16.23 14.39 -10.86
C LEU A 117 -16.32 13.58 -12.17
N LYS A 118 -16.53 14.28 -13.29
CA LYS A 118 -16.65 13.67 -14.63
C LYS A 118 -15.38 12.89 -15.01
N GLU A 119 -14.21 13.48 -14.79
CA GLU A 119 -12.92 12.84 -15.06
C GLU A 119 -12.72 11.62 -14.17
N SER A 120 -12.97 11.76 -12.85
CA SER A 120 -12.81 10.67 -11.88
C SER A 120 -13.72 9.50 -12.19
N MET A 121 -15.00 9.76 -12.54
CA MET A 121 -15.95 8.72 -12.95
C MET A 121 -15.48 8.00 -14.20
N HIS A 122 -15.02 8.72 -15.22
CA HIS A 122 -14.52 8.12 -16.46
C HIS A 122 -13.28 7.23 -16.23
N ILE A 123 -12.34 7.68 -15.39
CA ILE A 123 -11.17 6.87 -15.02
C ILE A 123 -11.62 5.63 -14.24
N SER A 124 -12.56 5.78 -13.31
CA SER A 124 -13.10 4.70 -12.49
C SER A 124 -13.77 3.61 -13.32
N GLU A 125 -14.55 3.99 -14.35
CA GLU A 125 -15.14 3.03 -15.31
C GLU A 125 -14.07 2.19 -16.01
N LYS A 126 -12.99 2.84 -16.48
CA LYS A 126 -11.86 2.14 -17.13
C LYS A 126 -11.18 1.17 -16.15
N ILE A 127 -11.00 1.59 -14.90
CA ILE A 127 -10.42 0.76 -13.85
C ILE A 127 -11.32 -0.44 -13.56
N LEU A 128 -12.62 -0.23 -13.34
CA LEU A 128 -13.59 -1.31 -13.11
C LEU A 128 -13.61 -2.32 -14.25
N LYS A 129 -13.55 -1.85 -15.51
CA LYS A 129 -13.44 -2.73 -16.66
C LYS A 129 -12.18 -3.59 -16.61
N LYS A 130 -11.01 -3.01 -16.30
CA LYS A 130 -9.74 -3.74 -16.16
C LYS A 130 -9.75 -4.76 -15.03
N LEU A 131 -10.50 -4.48 -13.95
CA LEU A 131 -10.64 -5.36 -12.80
C LEU A 131 -11.74 -6.42 -12.97
N GLY A 132 -12.41 -6.46 -14.14
CA GLY A 132 -13.51 -7.40 -14.42
C GLY A 132 -14.81 -7.08 -13.66
N LEU A 133 -14.99 -5.82 -13.22
CA LEU A 133 -16.11 -5.38 -12.39
C LEU A 133 -17.02 -4.37 -13.08
N LYS A 134 -17.03 -4.33 -14.43
CA LYS A 134 -17.87 -3.39 -15.20
C LYS A 134 -19.34 -3.46 -14.78
N ASN A 135 -19.88 -4.67 -14.61
CA ASN A 135 -21.27 -4.91 -14.26
C ASN A 135 -21.57 -4.69 -12.77
N ARG A 136 -20.55 -4.39 -11.96
CA ARG A 136 -20.64 -4.10 -10.52
C ARG A 136 -20.52 -2.62 -10.19
N SER A 137 -20.38 -1.76 -11.19
CA SER A 137 -20.10 -0.32 -11.01
C SER A 137 -21.11 0.40 -10.10
N LYS A 138 -22.39 0.03 -10.18
CA LYS A 138 -23.49 0.63 -9.40
C LYS A 138 -23.85 -0.13 -8.13
N HIS A 139 -23.14 -1.21 -7.80
CA HIS A 139 -23.40 -1.98 -6.58
C HIS A 139 -22.78 -1.29 -5.37
N PHE A 140 -23.47 -1.38 -4.24
CA PHE A 140 -22.97 -0.96 -2.94
C PHE A 140 -22.07 -2.04 -2.32
N PRO A 141 -21.17 -1.68 -1.38
CA PRO A 141 -20.25 -2.64 -0.76
C PRO A 141 -20.94 -3.88 -0.17
N ALA A 142 -22.15 -3.75 0.39
CA ALA A 142 -22.92 -4.86 0.95
C ALA A 142 -23.37 -5.89 -0.09
N GLU A 143 -23.46 -5.50 -1.36
CA GLU A 143 -23.89 -6.36 -2.48
C GLU A 143 -22.70 -7.08 -3.17
N LEU A 144 -21.48 -6.80 -2.71
CA LEU A 144 -20.25 -7.30 -3.31
C LEU A 144 -19.67 -8.48 -2.50
N SER A 145 -19.15 -9.46 -3.21
CA SER A 145 -18.34 -10.50 -2.57
C SER A 145 -17.06 -9.94 -1.97
N GLY A 146 -16.44 -10.69 -1.06
CA GLY A 146 -15.16 -10.31 -0.46
C GLY A 146 -14.06 -10.00 -1.47
N GLY A 147 -13.96 -10.81 -2.54
CA GLY A 147 -12.99 -10.61 -3.61
C GLY A 147 -13.33 -9.42 -4.51
N GLU A 148 -14.62 -9.17 -4.82
CA GLU A 148 -15.05 -7.98 -5.57
C GLU A 148 -14.74 -6.69 -4.82
N SER A 149 -15.07 -6.63 -3.53
CA SER A 149 -14.76 -5.49 -2.66
C SER A 149 -13.24 -5.22 -2.58
N GLN A 150 -12.42 -6.29 -2.54
CA GLN A 150 -10.97 -6.15 -2.52
C GLN A 150 -10.44 -5.60 -3.85
N ARG A 151 -11.00 -6.03 -4.99
CA ARG A 151 -10.68 -5.45 -6.30
C ARG A 151 -11.06 -3.98 -6.41
N ILE A 152 -12.17 -3.55 -5.77
CA ILE A 152 -12.52 -2.12 -5.70
C ILE A 152 -11.51 -1.33 -4.87
N ALA A 153 -11.02 -1.89 -3.75
CA ALA A 153 -9.95 -1.27 -2.97
C ALA A 153 -8.66 -1.10 -3.80
N ILE A 154 -8.30 -2.09 -4.65
CA ILE A 154 -7.24 -1.93 -5.65
C ILE A 154 -7.56 -0.79 -6.62
N GLY A 155 -8.78 -0.73 -7.15
CA GLY A 155 -9.20 0.32 -8.07
C GLY A 155 -9.05 1.71 -7.47
N ARG A 156 -9.46 1.89 -6.22
CA ARG A 156 -9.30 3.13 -5.45
C ARG A 156 -7.83 3.51 -5.31
N ALA A 157 -6.97 2.54 -5.04
CA ALA A 157 -5.53 2.77 -4.95
C ALA A 157 -4.89 3.20 -6.29
N LEU A 158 -5.50 2.84 -7.43
CA LEU A 158 -4.93 3.06 -8.78
C LEU A 158 -5.39 4.33 -9.49
N ILE A 159 -6.45 5.00 -9.03
CA ILE A 159 -7.08 6.10 -9.79
C ILE A 159 -6.13 7.26 -10.09
N ASN A 160 -5.18 7.51 -9.20
CA ASN A 160 -4.16 8.55 -9.37
C ASN A 160 -2.86 8.05 -10.03
N SER A 161 -2.87 6.83 -10.60
CA SER A 161 -1.71 6.22 -11.27
C SER A 161 -0.43 6.22 -10.42
N PRO A 162 -0.47 5.72 -9.17
CA PRO A 162 0.62 5.86 -8.22
C PRO A 162 1.90 5.15 -8.68
N ASN A 163 3.04 5.71 -8.29
CA ASN A 163 4.36 5.10 -8.47
C ASN A 163 4.72 4.12 -7.35
N ILE A 164 4.05 4.22 -6.19
CA ILE A 164 4.28 3.38 -5.04
C ILE A 164 2.96 2.77 -4.60
N ILE A 165 2.89 1.44 -4.56
CA ILE A 165 1.73 0.72 -4.02
C ILE A 165 2.15 0.09 -2.70
N ILE A 166 1.38 0.35 -1.65
CA ILE A 166 1.57 -0.23 -0.33
C ILE A 166 0.32 -1.04 0.03
N ALA A 167 0.51 -2.29 0.47
CA ALA A 167 -0.58 -3.15 0.89
C ALA A 167 -0.27 -3.79 2.26
N ASP A 168 -1.15 -3.57 3.24
CA ASP A 168 -1.01 -4.16 4.57
C ASP A 168 -1.97 -5.34 4.71
N GLU A 169 -1.41 -6.57 4.85
CA GLU A 169 -2.14 -7.84 4.98
C GLU A 169 -3.33 -7.98 4.00
N PRO A 170 -3.17 -7.68 2.71
CA PRO A 170 -4.30 -7.44 1.81
C PRO A 170 -5.16 -8.67 1.51
N SER A 171 -4.72 -9.86 1.92
CA SER A 171 -5.45 -11.12 1.77
C SER A 171 -5.95 -11.70 3.08
N GLY A 172 -5.80 -10.99 4.21
CA GLY A 172 -6.10 -11.52 5.54
C GLY A 172 -7.55 -12.00 5.73
N ASN A 173 -8.50 -11.40 4.99
CA ASN A 173 -9.93 -11.71 5.06
C ASN A 173 -10.44 -12.44 3.79
N LEU A 174 -9.55 -13.01 2.98
CA LEU A 174 -9.90 -13.73 1.75
C LEU A 174 -9.66 -15.23 1.92
N ASP A 175 -10.51 -16.04 1.31
CA ASP A 175 -10.20 -17.44 1.09
C ASP A 175 -8.99 -17.60 0.14
N HIS A 176 -8.42 -18.80 0.09
CA HIS A 176 -7.19 -19.06 -0.66
C HIS A 176 -7.30 -18.78 -2.17
N LYS A 177 -8.46 -19.03 -2.78
CA LYS A 177 -8.72 -18.78 -4.21
C LYS A 177 -8.72 -17.27 -4.48
N ASN A 178 -9.53 -16.53 -3.74
CA ASN A 178 -9.63 -15.07 -3.87
C ASN A 178 -8.29 -14.38 -3.55
N ALA A 179 -7.55 -14.89 -2.56
CA ALA A 179 -6.21 -14.39 -2.23
C ALA A 179 -5.22 -14.58 -3.40
N LYS A 180 -5.22 -15.73 -4.07
CA LYS A 180 -4.39 -15.97 -5.27
C LYS A 180 -4.75 -15.01 -6.40
N GLU A 181 -6.04 -14.81 -6.67
CA GLU A 181 -6.49 -13.86 -7.69
C GLU A 181 -6.08 -12.43 -7.37
N PHE A 182 -6.21 -12.03 -6.11
CA PHE A 182 -5.76 -10.71 -5.62
C PHE A 182 -4.25 -10.51 -5.88
N PHE A 183 -3.41 -11.45 -5.45
CA PHE A 183 -1.97 -11.34 -5.66
C PHE A 183 -1.59 -11.36 -7.14
N LYS A 184 -2.27 -12.14 -7.97
CA LYS A 184 -2.10 -12.10 -9.43
C LYS A 184 -2.38 -10.70 -9.99
N LEU A 185 -3.47 -10.06 -9.55
CA LEU A 185 -3.79 -8.68 -9.95
C LEU A 185 -2.74 -7.70 -9.43
N LEU A 186 -2.33 -7.80 -8.16
CA LEU A 186 -1.32 -6.91 -7.56
C LEU A 186 0.02 -7.01 -8.29
N LEU A 187 0.47 -8.22 -8.61
CA LEU A 187 1.73 -8.44 -9.32
C LEU A 187 1.68 -7.97 -10.78
N ASN A 188 0.53 -8.07 -11.43
CA ASN A 188 0.33 -7.52 -12.79
C ASN A 188 0.40 -5.99 -12.82
N LEU A 189 0.36 -5.31 -11.68
CA LEU A 189 0.59 -3.86 -11.60
C LEU A 189 2.07 -3.50 -11.65
N LYS A 190 2.99 -4.47 -11.58
CA LYS A 190 4.43 -4.23 -11.69
C LYS A 190 4.76 -3.53 -13.00
N SER A 191 5.61 -2.52 -12.94
CA SER A 191 6.18 -1.81 -14.08
C SER A 191 7.56 -1.26 -13.69
N GLU A 192 8.38 -0.93 -14.66
CA GLU A 192 9.74 -0.39 -14.43
C GLU A 192 9.77 0.87 -13.56
N LYS A 193 8.66 1.63 -13.51
CA LYS A 193 8.55 2.87 -12.74
C LYS A 193 7.88 2.70 -11.37
N ARG A 194 7.37 1.50 -11.06
CA ARG A 194 6.55 1.27 -9.86
C ARG A 194 7.28 0.47 -8.80
N ILE A 195 7.10 0.87 -7.55
CA ILE A 195 7.48 0.12 -6.36
C ILE A 195 6.21 -0.50 -5.79
N ILE A 196 6.22 -1.80 -5.51
CA ILE A 196 5.12 -2.47 -4.81
C ILE A 196 5.68 -3.04 -3.50
N ILE A 197 5.06 -2.69 -2.38
CA ILE A 197 5.46 -3.16 -1.04
C ILE A 197 4.21 -3.73 -0.37
N TYR A 198 4.27 -4.98 0.08
CA TYR A 198 3.18 -5.53 0.87
C TYR A 198 3.68 -6.27 2.11
N ALA A 199 2.93 -6.15 3.21
CA ALA A 199 3.11 -6.97 4.38
C ALA A 199 2.21 -8.20 4.30
N THR A 200 2.71 -9.36 4.72
CA THR A 200 1.92 -10.57 4.86
C THR A 200 2.57 -11.54 5.86
N HIS A 201 1.74 -12.26 6.61
CA HIS A 201 2.19 -13.39 7.43
C HIS A 201 2.18 -14.72 6.66
N ASN A 202 1.59 -14.76 5.46
CA ASN A 202 1.51 -15.95 4.62
C ASN A 202 2.78 -16.10 3.77
N ARG A 203 3.57 -17.14 4.08
CA ARG A 203 4.84 -17.42 3.38
C ARG A 203 4.67 -17.71 1.89
N PHE A 204 3.56 -18.33 1.48
CA PHE A 204 3.29 -18.59 0.06
C PHE A 204 3.22 -17.27 -0.71
N PHE A 205 2.43 -16.32 -0.24
CA PHE A 205 2.30 -15.02 -0.91
C PHE A 205 3.57 -14.17 -0.76
N ALA A 206 4.29 -14.28 0.35
CA ALA A 206 5.58 -13.59 0.51
C ALA A 206 6.62 -14.02 -0.54
N ASN A 207 6.58 -15.29 -0.96
CA ASN A 207 7.50 -15.84 -1.96
C ASN A 207 7.24 -15.37 -3.39
N LEU A 208 6.12 -14.68 -3.64
CA LEU A 208 5.79 -14.11 -4.95
C LEU A 208 6.52 -12.79 -5.24
N ALA A 209 7.15 -12.18 -4.23
CA ALA A 209 7.89 -10.94 -4.37
C ALA A 209 9.31 -11.16 -4.95
N ASP A 210 9.82 -10.15 -5.66
CA ASP A 210 11.22 -10.14 -6.13
C ASP A 210 12.21 -10.09 -4.96
N CYS A 211 11.84 -9.36 -3.90
CA CYS A 211 12.65 -9.19 -2.71
C CYS A 211 11.83 -9.48 -1.45
N ARG A 212 12.32 -10.39 -0.63
CA ARG A 212 11.69 -10.69 0.66
C ARG A 212 12.44 -10.01 1.78
N LEU A 213 11.70 -9.34 2.65
CA LEU A 213 12.21 -8.63 3.80
C LEU A 213 11.60 -9.25 5.07
N GLN A 214 12.36 -9.33 6.11
CA GLN A 214 11.91 -9.79 7.42
C GLN A 214 12.05 -8.65 8.44
N LEU A 215 10.97 -8.36 9.15
CA LEU A 215 10.94 -7.41 10.24
C LEU A 215 10.85 -8.16 11.57
N ILE A 216 11.96 -8.16 12.33
CA ILE A 216 12.06 -8.80 13.65
C ILE A 216 12.76 -7.85 14.60
N ASN A 217 12.24 -7.71 15.82
CA ASN A 217 12.78 -6.85 16.88
C ASN A 217 13.05 -5.42 16.37
N GLY A 218 12.14 -4.90 15.55
CA GLY A 218 12.24 -3.58 14.96
C GLY A 218 13.32 -3.40 13.88
N LYS A 219 14.00 -4.46 13.47
CA LYS A 219 15.04 -4.42 12.41
C LYS A 219 14.55 -5.06 11.14
N LEU A 220 14.78 -4.41 10.02
CA LEU A 220 14.44 -4.89 8.68
C LEU A 220 15.67 -5.54 8.03
N LYS A 221 15.55 -6.80 7.62
CA LYS A 221 16.62 -7.56 6.94
C LYS A 221 16.12 -8.14 5.63
N SER A 222 16.93 -8.11 4.60
CA SER A 222 16.68 -8.86 3.36
C SER A 222 16.87 -10.35 3.62
N ILE A 223 15.93 -11.17 3.12
CA ILE A 223 16.02 -12.62 3.16
C ILE A 223 16.18 -13.06 1.72
N ASN A 224 17.37 -13.60 1.39
CA ASN A 224 17.57 -14.19 0.07
C ASN A 224 16.61 -15.37 -0.09
N ALA A 225 16.01 -15.51 -1.28
CA ALA A 225 15.38 -16.77 -1.65
C ALA A 225 16.43 -17.86 -1.50
N ARG A 226 16.16 -18.89 -0.68
CA ARG A 226 16.91 -20.15 -0.85
C ARG A 226 16.69 -20.55 -2.30
N LYS A 227 17.80 -20.58 -3.06
CA LYS A 227 17.83 -21.15 -4.41
C LYS A 227 17.28 -22.57 -4.37
#